data_976e0a78f07bcc37e630c7288dae88e5
#
_entry.id   976e0a78f07bcc37e630c7288dae88e5
#
_cell.length_a   1.000
_cell.length_b   1.000
_cell.length_c   1.000
_cell.angle_alpha   90.00
_cell.angle_beta   90.00
_cell.angle_gamma   90.00
#
_symmetry.space_group_name_H-M   'P 1'
#
loop_
_entity.id
_entity.type
_entity.pdbx_description
1 polymer ?
#
loop_
_entity_poly.entity_id
_entity_poly.type
_entity_poly.pdbx_seq_one_letter_code
_entity_poly.pdbx_strand_id
1 'polypeptide(L)'
;MRWLAVGIDVAMLWGSFAIANAQTTKTITMRDACDPMTFNIAVGPGTCMPGHHGNTLFPDFIGELQSDQIAGAWRFNPQLNATEGHFQLVRLDLTPGDQTILENKGGETHTFTRVDQFGGGFKVKLNGLTGNPVPAAECAQVLPDGSLAPQPESPTNQFVEAGNTEAGPTAGSSALPLGVSRWECCIHPWMRMLVVVHEQEDAAAGDHLKRRAARQK
;
A
#
# COMPACT_ATOMS: atom_id res chain seq x y z
N MET A 1 37.47 -63.50 -34.98
CA MET A 1 36.72 -62.25 -35.18
C MET A 1 35.93 -61.92 -33.91
N ARG A 2 36.37 -60.90 -33.16
CA ARG A 2 35.71 -60.44 -31.94
C ARG A 2 34.95 -59.18 -32.27
N TRP A 3 33.60 -59.17 -32.06
CA TRP A 3 32.76 -58.00 -32.19
C TRP A 3 32.75 -57.24 -30.88
N LEU A 4 33.21 -56.02 -30.91
CA LEU A 4 33.06 -55.05 -29.79
C LEU A 4 31.71 -54.35 -29.95
N ALA A 5 30.82 -54.55 -29.01
CA ALA A 5 29.58 -53.78 -28.90
C ALA A 5 29.89 -52.47 -28.16
N VAL A 6 29.70 -51.34 -28.84
CA VAL A 6 29.79 -50.01 -28.25
C VAL A 6 28.38 -49.66 -27.72
N GLY A 7 28.23 -49.65 -26.42
CA GLY A 7 27.00 -49.12 -25.78
C GLY A 7 27.05 -47.61 -25.76
N ILE A 8 26.03 -46.96 -26.33
CA ILE A 8 25.84 -45.53 -26.24
C ILE A 8 24.89 -45.25 -25.03
N ASP A 9 25.47 -44.76 -23.94
CA ASP A 9 24.70 -44.25 -22.81
C ASP A 9 24.10 -42.88 -23.18
N VAL A 10 22.80 -42.83 -23.42
CA VAL A 10 22.07 -41.59 -23.58
C VAL A 10 21.68 -41.07 -22.19
N ALA A 11 22.49 -40.21 -21.64
CA ALA A 11 22.14 -39.47 -20.43
C ALA A 11 21.00 -38.45 -20.74
N MET A 12 19.78 -38.78 -20.34
CA MET A 12 18.65 -37.82 -20.36
C MET A 12 18.87 -36.76 -19.29
N LEU A 13 19.31 -35.60 -19.71
CA LEU A 13 19.32 -34.39 -18.88
C LEU A 13 17.88 -33.95 -18.66
N TRP A 14 17.36 -34.27 -17.50
CA TRP A 14 16.09 -33.68 -17.03
C TRP A 14 16.35 -32.23 -16.57
N GLY A 15 16.23 -31.30 -17.50
CA GLY A 15 16.23 -29.88 -17.17
C GLY A 15 14.99 -29.55 -16.34
N SER A 16 15.19 -29.28 -15.05
CA SER A 16 14.15 -28.70 -14.22
C SER A 16 13.92 -27.27 -14.70
N PHE A 17 12.86 -27.05 -15.46
CA PHE A 17 12.39 -25.70 -15.76
C PHE A 17 11.77 -25.14 -14.48
N ALA A 18 12.52 -24.33 -13.74
CA ALA A 18 11.94 -23.47 -12.73
C ALA A 18 11.08 -22.44 -13.47
N ILE A 19 9.75 -22.51 -13.30
CA ILE A 19 8.86 -21.46 -13.76
C ILE A 19 9.11 -20.29 -12.84
N ALA A 20 9.93 -19.33 -13.29
CA ALA A 20 10.06 -18.05 -12.62
C ALA A 20 8.70 -17.36 -12.73
N ASN A 21 8.00 -17.20 -11.60
CA ASN A 21 6.81 -16.35 -11.56
C ASN A 21 7.24 -14.94 -11.93
N ALA A 22 6.58 -14.37 -12.92
CA ALA A 22 6.85 -13.00 -13.34
C ALA A 22 6.56 -12.06 -12.18
N GLN A 23 7.61 -11.44 -11.65
CA GLN A 23 7.53 -10.35 -10.69
C GLN A 23 6.73 -9.21 -11.30
N THR A 24 5.72 -8.71 -10.59
CA THR A 24 4.89 -7.59 -11.05
C THR A 24 5.17 -6.35 -10.23
N THR A 25 4.90 -5.19 -10.84
CA THR A 25 4.93 -3.91 -10.14
C THR A 25 3.50 -3.40 -9.98
N LYS A 26 3.11 -3.08 -8.74
CA LYS A 26 1.80 -2.53 -8.40
C LYS A 26 1.96 -1.08 -7.97
N THR A 27 1.14 -0.19 -8.53
CA THR A 27 1.16 1.21 -8.15
C THR A 27 0.16 1.49 -7.03
N ILE A 28 0.64 2.14 -5.97
CA ILE A 28 -0.18 2.71 -4.89
C ILE A 28 -0.27 4.20 -5.16
N THR A 29 -1.41 4.64 -5.66
CA THR A 29 -1.67 6.05 -5.96
C THR A 29 -2.24 6.73 -4.73
N MET A 30 -1.66 7.87 -4.36
CA MET A 30 -2.14 8.77 -3.33
C MET A 30 -2.77 9.98 -4.00
N ARG A 31 -3.95 10.38 -3.55
CA ARG A 31 -4.65 11.55 -4.08
C ARG A 31 -5.28 12.35 -2.98
N ASP A 32 -5.34 13.62 -3.23
CA ASP A 32 -6.14 14.61 -2.55
C ASP A 32 -6.71 15.60 -3.59
N ALA A 33 -7.66 16.41 -3.18
CA ALA A 33 -8.26 17.41 -4.05
C ALA A 33 -8.33 18.77 -3.33
N CYS A 34 -7.36 19.06 -2.47
CA CYS A 34 -7.33 20.24 -1.62
C CYS A 34 -7.33 21.56 -2.41
N ASP A 35 -8.07 22.56 -1.93
CA ASP A 35 -7.91 23.95 -2.31
C ASP A 35 -6.83 24.62 -1.48
N PRO A 36 -5.74 25.13 -2.08
CA PRO A 36 -4.59 25.65 -1.33
C PRO A 36 -4.94 26.81 -0.38
N MET A 37 -5.90 27.66 -0.77
CA MET A 37 -6.25 28.81 0.04
C MET A 37 -6.96 28.39 1.32
N THR A 38 -8.00 27.59 1.20
CA THR A 38 -8.85 27.22 2.34
C THR A 38 -8.16 26.21 3.25
N PHE A 39 -7.41 25.24 2.71
CA PHE A 39 -6.66 24.26 3.50
C PHE A 39 -5.50 24.89 4.25
N ASN A 40 -4.69 25.72 3.61
CA ASN A 40 -3.54 26.35 4.26
C ASN A 40 -3.95 27.33 5.37
N ILE A 41 -5.11 27.98 5.24
CA ILE A 41 -5.69 28.79 6.33
C ILE A 41 -6.15 27.89 7.48
N ALA A 42 -6.84 26.80 7.18
CA ALA A 42 -7.47 25.96 8.17
C ALA A 42 -6.49 25.04 8.94
N VAL A 43 -5.53 24.46 8.26
CA VAL A 43 -4.63 23.42 8.81
C VAL A 43 -3.21 23.94 9.03
N GLY A 44 -2.79 24.93 8.24
CA GLY A 44 -1.47 25.56 8.33
C GLY A 44 -0.82 25.74 6.94
N PRO A 45 0.08 26.72 6.81
CA PRO A 45 0.79 26.96 5.56
C PRO A 45 1.54 25.72 5.07
N GLY A 46 1.53 25.50 3.75
CA GLY A 46 2.22 24.38 3.11
C GLY A 46 1.49 23.03 3.22
N THR A 47 0.29 22.99 3.79
CA THR A 47 -0.51 21.76 3.82
C THR A 47 -0.94 21.38 2.41
N CYS A 48 -1.45 22.31 1.64
CA CYS A 48 -1.84 22.09 0.24
C CYS A 48 -0.90 22.87 -0.70
N MET A 49 -0.15 22.15 -1.53
CA MET A 49 0.86 22.71 -2.43
C MET A 49 0.23 23.21 -3.73
N PRO A 50 0.62 24.39 -4.25
CA PRO A 50 0.12 24.85 -5.55
C PRO A 50 0.64 23.99 -6.70
N GLY A 51 -0.20 23.76 -7.69
CA GLY A 51 0.16 23.06 -8.94
C GLY A 51 -0.25 21.59 -9.03
N HIS A 52 -0.49 20.94 -7.88
CA HIS A 52 -0.92 19.52 -7.80
C HIS A 52 -2.24 19.36 -7.03
N HIS A 53 -3.01 20.41 -6.95
CA HIS A 53 -4.21 20.50 -6.10
C HIS A 53 -5.49 20.26 -6.92
N GLY A 54 -6.58 20.00 -6.19
CA GLY A 54 -7.95 20.06 -6.67
C GLY A 54 -8.62 21.40 -6.33
N ASN A 55 -9.93 21.36 -6.22
CA ASN A 55 -10.77 22.50 -5.90
C ASN A 55 -11.72 22.25 -4.73
N THR A 56 -11.49 21.20 -3.95
CA THR A 56 -12.29 20.93 -2.77
C THR A 56 -11.95 21.92 -1.68
N LEU A 57 -12.93 22.73 -1.29
CA LEU A 57 -12.77 23.67 -0.19
C LEU A 57 -12.68 22.93 1.15
N PHE A 58 -11.92 23.48 2.10
CA PHE A 58 -11.80 22.85 3.40
C PHE A 58 -13.15 22.63 4.14
N PRO A 59 -14.14 23.54 4.09
CA PRO A 59 -15.46 23.27 4.66
C PRO A 59 -16.20 22.11 4.00
N ASP A 60 -16.09 21.94 2.69
CA ASP A 60 -16.72 20.84 1.95
C ASP A 60 -16.08 19.51 2.33
N PHE A 61 -14.75 19.49 2.39
CA PHE A 61 -14.00 18.35 2.90
C PHE A 61 -14.43 17.94 4.31
N ILE A 62 -14.61 18.89 5.22
CA ILE A 62 -15.11 18.61 6.58
C ILE A 62 -16.52 18.01 6.55
N GLY A 63 -17.39 18.48 5.66
CA GLY A 63 -18.72 17.91 5.46
C GLY A 63 -18.66 16.45 4.99
N GLU A 64 -17.80 16.14 4.01
CA GLU A 64 -17.57 14.78 3.55
C GLU A 64 -17.02 13.89 4.67
N LEU A 65 -16.05 14.39 5.43
CA LEU A 65 -15.43 13.67 6.53
C LEU A 65 -16.43 13.31 7.62
N GLN A 66 -17.31 14.26 8.02
CA GLN A 66 -18.32 14.06 9.04
C GLN A 66 -19.45 13.11 8.60
N SER A 67 -19.77 13.11 7.31
CA SER A 67 -20.77 12.20 6.74
C SER A 67 -20.24 10.80 6.42
N ASP A 68 -18.97 10.54 6.69
CA ASP A 68 -18.29 9.30 6.35
C ASP A 68 -18.24 9.00 4.82
N GLN A 69 -18.39 10.05 4.03
CA GLN A 69 -18.49 10.00 2.56
C GLN A 69 -17.27 10.57 1.85
N ILE A 70 -16.09 10.51 2.47
CA ILE A 70 -14.87 10.98 1.78
C ILE A 70 -14.75 10.24 0.46
N ALA A 71 -14.86 11.02 -0.62
CA ALA A 71 -14.74 10.54 -1.97
C ALA A 71 -13.36 9.91 -2.22
N GLY A 72 -13.25 9.10 -3.29
CA GLY A 72 -12.00 8.46 -3.69
C GLY A 72 -10.84 9.42 -3.94
N ALA A 73 -11.09 10.73 -4.05
CA ALA A 73 -10.08 11.78 -4.23
C ALA A 73 -9.13 11.95 -3.03
N TRP A 74 -9.45 11.37 -1.85
CA TRP A 74 -8.67 11.48 -0.61
C TRP A 74 -8.28 10.11 -0.08
N ARG A 75 -7.83 9.22 -0.94
CA ARG A 75 -7.55 7.84 -0.56
C ARG A 75 -6.30 7.30 -1.25
N PHE A 76 -5.79 6.20 -0.72
CA PHE A 76 -4.91 5.32 -1.47
C PHE A 76 -5.72 4.61 -2.56
N ASN A 77 -5.18 4.56 -3.78
CA ASN A 77 -5.80 3.88 -4.93
C ASN A 77 -7.31 4.18 -5.08
N PRO A 78 -7.70 5.44 -5.29
CA PRO A 78 -9.11 5.83 -5.32
C PRO A 78 -9.92 5.06 -6.37
N GLN A 79 -9.28 4.55 -7.42
CA GLN A 79 -9.93 3.75 -8.47
C GLN A 79 -10.45 2.41 -7.96
N LEU A 80 -9.87 1.86 -6.89
CA LEU A 80 -10.26 0.59 -6.31
C LEU A 80 -11.42 0.72 -5.30
N ASN A 81 -11.78 1.94 -4.95
CA ASN A 81 -12.83 2.25 -3.97
C ASN A 81 -14.19 2.56 -4.59
N ALA A 82 -14.43 2.13 -5.81
CA ALA A 82 -15.63 2.47 -6.58
C ALA A 82 -16.95 1.87 -6.04
N THR A 83 -16.99 1.37 -4.83
CA THR A 83 -18.23 0.94 -4.17
C THR A 83 -18.77 2.05 -3.29
N GLU A 84 -19.95 2.50 -3.65
CA GLU A 84 -20.69 3.60 -3.08
C GLU A 84 -20.80 3.55 -1.53
N GLY A 85 -20.43 4.64 -0.87
CA GLY A 85 -21.03 5.05 0.37
C GLY A 85 -20.44 4.53 1.68
N HIS A 86 -19.32 3.82 1.73
CA HIS A 86 -18.71 3.38 2.99
C HIS A 86 -17.18 3.48 2.98
N PHE A 87 -16.59 3.74 4.16
CA PHE A 87 -15.15 3.57 4.43
C PHE A 87 -14.72 2.12 4.22
N GLN A 88 -14.69 1.65 2.99
CA GLN A 88 -14.10 0.37 2.71
C GLN A 88 -12.58 0.53 2.67
N LEU A 89 -11.90 -0.22 3.51
CA LEU A 89 -10.46 -0.36 3.43
C LEU A 89 -10.07 -0.85 2.04
N VAL A 90 -9.27 -0.07 1.35
CA VAL A 90 -8.65 -0.50 0.10
C VAL A 90 -7.81 -1.73 0.39
N ARG A 91 -7.93 -2.74 -0.44
CA ARG A 91 -7.11 -3.95 -0.36
C ARG A 91 -6.22 -4.05 -1.59
N LEU A 92 -4.94 -4.30 -1.36
CA LEU A 92 -3.95 -4.60 -2.39
C LEU A 92 -3.44 -6.02 -2.18
N ASP A 93 -3.64 -6.87 -3.17
CA ASP A 93 -3.16 -8.25 -3.16
C ASP A 93 -1.83 -8.33 -3.91
N LEU A 94 -0.84 -8.95 -3.27
CA LEU A 94 0.53 -9.13 -3.78
C LEU A 94 0.93 -10.60 -3.66
N THR A 95 1.88 -11.00 -4.48
CA THR A 95 2.61 -12.27 -4.37
C THR A 95 4.08 -12.00 -4.00
N PRO A 96 4.80 -12.96 -3.37
CA PRO A 96 6.21 -12.79 -3.06
C PRO A 96 7.01 -12.40 -4.32
N GLY A 97 7.83 -11.35 -4.17
CA GLY A 97 8.58 -10.78 -5.27
C GLY A 97 7.92 -9.57 -5.93
N ASP A 98 6.60 -9.38 -5.80
CA ASP A 98 5.96 -8.18 -6.32
C ASP A 98 6.54 -6.92 -5.67
N GLN A 99 6.75 -5.90 -6.48
CA GLN A 99 7.21 -4.58 -6.07
C GLN A 99 6.04 -3.60 -6.04
N THR A 100 6.16 -2.57 -5.22
CA THR A 100 5.23 -1.46 -5.23
C THR A 100 5.91 -0.17 -5.63
N ILE A 101 5.14 0.72 -6.25
CA ILE A 101 5.50 2.12 -6.51
C ILE A 101 4.48 2.98 -5.80
N LEU A 102 4.96 3.97 -5.06
CA LEU A 102 4.14 4.99 -4.41
C LEU A 102 4.09 6.21 -5.33
N GLU A 103 2.91 6.60 -5.79
CA GLU A 103 2.72 7.72 -6.70
C GLU A 103 1.78 8.74 -6.08
N ASN A 104 2.30 9.91 -5.70
CA ASN A 104 1.51 10.99 -5.16
C ASN A 104 1.06 11.93 -6.28
N LYS A 105 -0.23 11.87 -6.61
CA LYS A 105 -0.89 12.73 -7.62
C LYS A 105 -1.68 13.88 -7.01
N GLY A 106 -1.60 14.04 -5.69
CA GLY A 106 -2.28 15.09 -4.97
C GLY A 106 -1.42 16.34 -4.77
N GLY A 107 -1.97 17.30 -4.05
CA GLY A 107 -1.32 18.55 -3.67
C GLY A 107 -0.69 18.55 -2.29
N GLU A 108 -0.84 17.49 -1.53
CA GLU A 108 -0.32 17.36 -0.18
C GLU A 108 0.77 16.28 -0.09
N THR A 109 1.66 16.42 0.88
CA THR A 109 2.58 15.35 1.25
C THR A 109 1.78 14.23 1.92
N HIS A 110 2.05 12.99 1.54
CA HIS A 110 1.50 11.80 2.18
C HIS A 110 2.59 10.96 2.83
N THR A 111 2.19 10.03 3.70
CA THR A 111 3.07 8.96 4.13
C THR A 111 2.45 7.61 3.75
N PHE A 112 3.31 6.62 3.55
CA PHE A 112 2.91 5.23 3.45
C PHE A 112 3.58 4.47 4.59
N THR A 113 2.81 4.20 5.65
CA THR A 113 3.35 3.71 6.91
C THR A 113 2.64 2.43 7.31
N ARG A 114 3.41 1.38 7.58
CA ARG A 114 2.87 0.15 8.15
C ARG A 114 2.62 0.36 9.64
N VAL A 115 1.42 0.03 10.09
CA VAL A 115 0.99 0.15 11.49
C VAL A 115 0.44 -1.16 12.02
N ASP A 116 0.62 -1.41 13.31
CA ASP A 116 0.03 -2.57 13.97
C ASP A 116 -1.49 -2.39 14.13
N GLN A 117 -1.90 -1.16 14.46
CA GLN A 117 -3.30 -0.77 14.56
C GLN A 117 -3.51 0.59 13.90
N PHE A 118 -4.63 0.75 13.19
CA PHE A 118 -5.01 2.05 12.68
C PHE A 118 -5.26 3.03 13.82
N GLY A 119 -4.75 4.25 13.66
CA GLY A 119 -4.85 5.31 14.67
C GLY A 119 -4.90 6.69 14.05
N GLY A 120 -4.57 7.70 14.84
CA GLY A 120 -4.28 9.04 14.35
C GLY A 120 -2.85 9.15 13.83
N GLY A 121 -2.57 10.24 13.15
CA GLY A 121 -1.23 10.62 12.74
C GLY A 121 -0.58 11.64 13.67
N PHE A 122 0.43 12.34 13.17
CA PHE A 122 1.09 13.42 13.94
C PHE A 122 0.41 14.80 13.80
N LYS A 123 -0.67 14.93 13.01
CA LYS A 123 -1.44 16.17 12.87
C LYS A 123 -2.64 16.15 13.80
N VAL A 124 -2.46 16.67 15.03
CA VAL A 124 -3.48 16.65 16.11
C VAL A 124 -4.86 17.14 15.66
N LYS A 125 -4.91 18.22 14.86
CA LYS A 125 -6.17 18.77 14.35
C LYS A 125 -6.92 17.77 13.47
N LEU A 126 -6.21 17.11 12.55
CA LEU A 126 -6.79 16.11 11.66
C LEU A 126 -7.21 14.85 12.44
N ASN A 127 -6.44 14.45 13.46
CA ASN A 127 -6.84 13.36 14.35
C ASN A 127 -8.19 13.61 15.00
N GLY A 128 -8.39 14.83 15.54
CA GLY A 128 -9.67 15.22 16.17
C GLY A 128 -10.83 15.22 15.18
N LEU A 129 -10.63 15.75 13.98
CA LEU A 129 -11.65 15.82 12.94
C LEU A 129 -12.09 14.44 12.43
N THR A 130 -11.18 13.47 12.45
CA THR A 130 -11.44 12.11 11.95
C THR A 130 -11.88 11.12 13.02
N GLY A 131 -12.03 11.57 14.27
CA GLY A 131 -12.38 10.69 15.38
C GLY A 131 -11.26 9.70 15.78
N ASN A 132 -10.01 9.97 15.40
CA ASN A 132 -8.84 9.16 15.72
C ASN A 132 -7.90 9.92 16.68
N PRO A 133 -8.31 10.21 17.92
CA PRO A 133 -7.55 11.09 18.81
C PRO A 133 -6.21 10.50 19.26
N VAL A 134 -6.09 9.18 19.25
CA VAL A 134 -4.86 8.46 19.65
C VAL A 134 -4.03 8.14 18.42
N PRO A 135 -2.80 8.67 18.32
CA PRO A 135 -1.92 8.34 17.21
C PRO A 135 -1.54 6.87 17.18
N ALA A 136 -1.35 6.31 15.97
CA ALA A 136 -0.62 5.07 15.83
C ALA A 136 0.84 5.27 16.27
N ALA A 137 1.40 4.28 16.96
CA ALA A 137 2.75 4.39 17.53
C ALA A 137 3.82 4.60 16.44
N GLU A 138 3.59 4.04 15.26
CA GLU A 138 4.50 4.15 14.12
C GLU A 138 4.38 5.50 13.39
N CYS A 139 3.28 6.23 13.64
CA CYS A 139 3.04 7.52 13.01
C CYS A 139 3.59 8.70 13.78
N ALA A 140 3.50 8.68 15.11
CA ALA A 140 3.80 9.84 15.90
C ALA A 140 4.50 9.50 17.22
N GLN A 141 5.41 10.38 17.60
CA GLN A 141 5.96 10.46 18.94
C GLN A 141 5.39 11.67 19.68
N VAL A 142 5.23 11.54 21.01
CA VAL A 142 4.83 12.63 21.88
C VAL A 142 6.10 13.35 22.35
N LEU A 143 6.20 14.62 22.05
CA LEU A 143 7.31 15.46 22.49
C LEU A 143 7.15 15.88 23.96
N PRO A 144 8.22 16.37 24.63
CA PRO A 144 8.17 16.78 26.03
C PRO A 144 7.15 17.87 26.36
N ASP A 145 6.77 18.69 25.39
CA ASP A 145 5.74 19.72 25.50
C ASP A 145 4.30 19.19 25.26
N GLY A 146 4.17 17.89 25.00
CA GLY A 146 2.90 17.23 24.69
C GLY A 146 2.44 17.35 23.23
N SER A 147 3.21 18.03 22.38
CA SER A 147 2.93 18.08 20.94
C SER A 147 3.29 16.75 20.25
N LEU A 148 2.73 16.53 19.06
CA LEU A 148 3.04 15.37 18.25
C LEU A 148 4.04 15.74 17.15
N ALA A 149 4.99 14.85 16.92
CA ALA A 149 5.92 14.90 15.79
C ALA A 149 5.89 13.56 15.03
N PRO A 150 6.31 13.53 13.74
CA PRO A 150 6.49 12.27 13.04
C PRO A 150 7.40 11.33 13.82
N GLN A 151 7.09 10.02 13.78
CA GLN A 151 7.97 9.01 14.39
C GLN A 151 9.20 8.79 13.49
N PRO A 152 10.39 9.28 13.86
CA PRO A 152 11.55 9.26 12.98
C PRO A 152 12.15 7.86 12.82
N GLU A 153 11.91 7.00 13.80
CA GLU A 153 12.53 5.68 13.88
C GLU A 153 11.66 4.56 13.28
N SER A 154 10.50 4.88 12.76
CA SER A 154 9.69 3.87 12.08
C SER A 154 10.32 3.53 10.72
N PRO A 155 10.88 2.33 10.55
CA PRO A 155 11.52 1.93 9.27
C PRO A 155 10.51 1.79 8.13
N THR A 156 9.23 1.87 8.46
CA THR A 156 8.12 1.75 7.50
C THR A 156 7.42 3.08 7.22
N ASN A 157 7.92 4.19 7.81
CA ASN A 157 7.33 5.51 7.59
C ASN A 157 7.99 6.19 6.39
N GLN A 158 7.38 6.03 5.21
CA GLN A 158 7.88 6.60 3.98
C GLN A 158 7.07 7.84 3.60
N PHE A 159 7.74 8.98 3.48
CA PHE A 159 7.14 10.22 2.98
C PHE A 159 7.16 10.26 1.45
N VAL A 160 6.07 10.73 0.85
CA VAL A 160 5.95 10.92 -0.59
C VAL A 160 5.42 12.33 -0.84
N GLU A 161 6.29 13.20 -1.32
CA GLU A 161 5.95 14.59 -1.61
C GLU A 161 4.97 14.71 -2.78
N ALA A 162 4.23 15.81 -2.82
CA ALA A 162 3.29 16.12 -3.89
C ALA A 162 3.96 16.03 -5.27
N GLY A 163 3.36 15.28 -6.18
CA GLY A 163 3.85 15.08 -7.55
C GLY A 163 4.99 14.08 -7.70
N ASN A 164 5.50 13.49 -6.62
CA ASN A 164 6.60 12.53 -6.65
C ASN A 164 6.14 11.08 -6.85
N THR A 165 7.07 10.30 -7.35
CA THR A 165 6.97 8.84 -7.45
C THR A 165 8.17 8.21 -6.76
N GLU A 166 7.91 7.32 -5.82
CA GLU A 166 8.92 6.66 -4.98
C GLU A 166 8.81 5.15 -5.10
N ALA A 167 9.93 4.46 -4.90
CA ALA A 167 9.89 3.02 -4.74
C ALA A 167 9.21 2.67 -3.42
N GLY A 168 8.18 1.86 -3.50
CA GLY A 168 7.49 1.32 -2.32
C GLY A 168 8.11 0.02 -1.82
N PRO A 169 7.56 -0.57 -0.78
CA PRO A 169 8.04 -1.84 -0.24
C PRO A 169 7.83 -3.01 -1.21
N THR A 170 8.67 -4.03 -1.09
CA THR A 170 8.62 -5.26 -1.89
C THR A 170 7.96 -6.39 -1.11
N ALA A 171 7.06 -7.14 -1.74
CA ALA A 171 6.40 -8.30 -1.13
C ALA A 171 7.38 -9.46 -0.90
N GLY A 172 7.19 -10.20 0.19
CA GLY A 172 8.05 -11.33 0.57
C GLY A 172 9.38 -10.92 1.19
N SER A 173 9.60 -9.62 1.43
CA SER A 173 10.72 -9.09 2.20
C SER A 173 10.32 -8.89 3.68
N SER A 174 11.29 -8.47 4.51
CA SER A 174 11.01 -8.08 5.89
C SER A 174 10.04 -6.88 6.01
N ALA A 175 9.95 -6.05 4.97
CA ALA A 175 9.05 -4.90 4.92
C ALA A 175 7.60 -5.30 4.61
N LEU A 176 7.41 -6.34 3.78
CA LEU A 176 6.10 -6.90 3.42
C LEU A 176 6.07 -8.41 3.65
N PRO A 177 5.93 -8.88 4.89
CA PRO A 177 5.84 -10.31 5.19
C PRO A 177 4.55 -10.91 4.62
N LEU A 178 4.50 -12.25 4.53
CA LEU A 178 3.27 -12.97 4.18
C LEU A 178 2.13 -12.60 5.13
N GLY A 179 0.91 -12.62 4.59
CA GLY A 179 -0.30 -12.32 5.34
C GLY A 179 -0.75 -10.88 5.18
N VAL A 180 -1.57 -10.41 6.13
CA VAL A 180 -2.22 -9.10 6.10
C VAL A 180 -1.42 -8.10 6.89
N SER A 181 -1.16 -6.94 6.30
CA SER A 181 -0.58 -5.77 6.96
C SER A 181 -1.48 -4.54 6.78
N ARG A 182 -1.44 -3.63 7.76
CA ARG A 182 -2.19 -2.38 7.76
C ARG A 182 -1.27 -1.24 7.38
N TRP A 183 -1.77 -0.35 6.55
CA TRP A 183 -1.03 0.80 6.08
C TRP A 183 -1.90 2.04 6.15
N GLU A 184 -1.34 3.13 6.65
CA GLU A 184 -2.05 4.41 6.72
C GLU A 184 -1.13 5.59 6.39
N CYS A 185 -1.74 6.72 6.09
CA CYS A 185 -1.05 8.00 6.00
C CYS A 185 -1.02 8.65 7.37
N CYS A 186 0.17 8.85 7.93
CA CYS A 186 0.36 9.48 9.24
C CYS A 186 0.03 10.98 9.28
N ILE A 187 -0.26 11.58 8.13
CA ILE A 187 -0.78 12.95 8.03
C ILE A 187 -2.31 12.93 7.97
N HIS A 188 -2.86 12.03 7.16
CA HIS A 188 -4.26 11.91 6.81
C HIS A 188 -4.82 10.56 7.28
N PRO A 189 -5.19 10.43 8.57
CA PRO A 189 -5.45 9.12 9.20
C PRO A 189 -6.72 8.40 8.68
N TRP A 190 -7.46 8.99 7.77
CA TRP A 190 -8.54 8.33 7.03
C TRP A 190 -8.04 7.59 5.78
N MET A 191 -6.81 7.89 5.30
CA MET A 191 -6.19 7.18 4.18
C MET A 191 -5.59 5.89 4.68
N ARG A 192 -6.32 4.80 4.52
CA ARG A 192 -6.00 3.48 5.06
C ARG A 192 -6.14 2.41 4.01
N MET A 193 -5.29 1.38 4.08
CA MET A 193 -5.42 0.21 3.24
C MET A 193 -4.90 -1.06 3.92
N LEU A 194 -5.31 -2.20 3.40
CA LEU A 194 -4.73 -3.50 3.70
C LEU A 194 -3.83 -3.93 2.54
N VAL A 195 -2.64 -4.38 2.87
CA VAL A 195 -1.78 -5.09 1.91
C VAL A 195 -1.75 -6.55 2.33
N VAL A 196 -2.08 -7.43 1.40
CA VAL A 196 -2.14 -8.87 1.62
C VAL A 196 -1.12 -9.54 0.71
N VAL A 197 -0.09 -10.12 1.32
CA VAL A 197 0.90 -10.92 0.60
C VAL A 197 0.50 -12.37 0.71
N HIS A 198 0.09 -12.95 -0.42
CA HIS A 198 -0.30 -14.35 -0.51
C HIS A 198 0.91 -15.27 -0.53
N GLU A 199 0.75 -16.49 -0.03
CA GLU A 199 1.71 -17.54 -0.30
C GLU A 199 1.77 -17.82 -1.81
N GLN A 200 2.95 -18.14 -2.30
CA GLN A 200 3.12 -18.57 -3.67
C GLN A 200 2.49 -19.97 -3.79
N GLU A 201 1.38 -20.09 -4.54
CA GLU A 201 0.85 -21.40 -4.84
C GLU A 201 1.90 -22.19 -5.64
N ASP A 202 2.32 -23.32 -5.08
CA ASP A 202 3.20 -24.25 -5.80
C ASP A 202 2.50 -24.72 -7.07
N ALA A 203 2.96 -24.25 -8.23
CA ALA A 203 2.44 -24.65 -9.53
C ALA A 203 2.46 -26.19 -9.70
N ALA A 204 3.32 -26.88 -8.95
CA ALA A 204 3.41 -28.35 -8.86
C ALA A 204 2.16 -28.98 -8.20
N ALA A 205 1.56 -28.34 -7.20
CA ALA A 205 0.38 -28.87 -6.51
C ALA A 205 -0.87 -28.85 -7.43
N GLY A 206 -1.02 -27.76 -8.20
CA GLY A 206 -2.10 -27.63 -9.18
C GLY A 206 -2.04 -28.65 -10.31
N ASP A 207 -0.85 -29.00 -10.77
CA ASP A 207 -0.67 -30.00 -11.84
C ASP A 207 -0.91 -31.43 -11.34
N HIS A 208 -0.54 -31.74 -10.10
CA HIS A 208 -0.86 -33.03 -9.47
C HIS A 208 -2.36 -33.25 -9.30
N LEU A 209 -3.12 -32.25 -8.95
CA LEU A 209 -4.59 -32.34 -8.85
C LEU A 209 -5.25 -32.53 -10.21
N LYS A 210 -4.79 -31.80 -11.24
CA LYS A 210 -5.29 -31.95 -12.61
C LYS A 210 -4.96 -33.33 -13.19
N ARG A 211 -3.77 -33.89 -12.95
CA ARG A 211 -3.38 -35.23 -13.38
C ARG A 211 -4.14 -36.33 -12.65
N ARG A 212 -4.48 -36.15 -11.38
CA ARG A 212 -5.36 -37.07 -10.63
C ARG A 212 -6.78 -37.09 -11.19
N ALA A 213 -7.36 -35.92 -11.45
CA ALA A 213 -8.70 -35.80 -12.03
C ALA A 213 -8.79 -36.40 -13.44
N ALA A 214 -7.72 -36.29 -14.24
CA ALA A 214 -7.66 -36.86 -15.58
C ALA A 214 -7.52 -38.40 -15.60
N ARG A 215 -7.01 -39.02 -14.52
CA ARG A 215 -6.88 -40.49 -14.40
C ARG A 215 -8.13 -41.17 -13.85
N GLN A 216 -9.13 -40.42 -13.43
CA GLN A 216 -10.42 -40.93 -12.91
C GLN A 216 -11.55 -40.86 -13.93
N LYS A 217 -11.28 -40.46 -15.16
CA LYS A 217 -12.16 -40.55 -16.33
C LYS A 217 -11.65 -41.63 -17.27
#